data_60534dceba144d85f886c68484c7af2f
#
_entry.id   60534dceba144d85f886c68484c7af2f
#
_cell.length_a   1.000
_cell.length_b   1.000
_cell.length_c   1.000
_cell.angle_alpha   90.00
_cell.angle_beta   90.00
_cell.angle_gamma   90.00
#
_symmetry.space_group_name_H-M   'P 1'
#
loop_
_entity.id
_entity.type
_entity.pdbx_description
1 polymer ?
#
loop_
_entity_poly.entity_id
_entity_poly.type
_entity_poly.pdbx_seq_one_letter_code
_entity_poly.pdbx_strand_id
1 'polypeptide(L)'
;FVYDTAGHIVTNNHVISGARGAEVVFANGDRLATRLVGADADSDLAVLQVEALPEGVEPLPLAEPDSLQVGEFVVAIGNPFGEQGSMSVGIVSGLGRSLRSQRSQGPSLGYSLPGVIQTDAPINPGNSGGPLLNLDGQVVGINSAIASVTGVNSGVGFSIPVIAVHRIVPDLIEQGRHIYSYMGLSFASELSLSDQTTFGLSQSQGAYILSLASGSPADLAGLRAADPNTGRGGDLVIAVDGQPVRNFDELNSYLVFYSAPGQTIEMTVLRNGEELTVSLTLGERP
;
A
#
# COMPACT_ATOMS: atom_id res chain seq x y z
N PHE A 1 0.28 -11.75 13.00
CA PHE A 1 0.39 -11.29 14.39
C PHE A 1 -0.98 -10.94 14.97
N VAL A 2 -1.09 -10.98 16.30
CA VAL A 2 -2.32 -10.59 17.00
C VAL A 2 -2.49 -9.07 16.96
N TYR A 3 -3.62 -8.63 16.43
CA TYR A 3 -3.92 -7.21 16.23
C TYR A 3 -4.61 -6.58 17.44
N ASP A 4 -5.58 -7.30 18.04
CA ASP A 4 -6.37 -6.80 19.19
C ASP A 4 -6.77 -7.92 20.15
N THR A 5 -7.35 -7.55 21.26
CA THR A 5 -7.83 -8.47 22.31
C THR A 5 -9.10 -9.23 21.92
N ALA A 6 -9.78 -8.86 20.82
CA ALA A 6 -10.92 -9.58 20.26
C ALA A 6 -10.51 -10.80 19.42
N GLY A 7 -9.18 -11.07 19.33
CA GLY A 7 -8.64 -12.22 18.63
C GLY A 7 -8.48 -12.00 17.12
N HIS A 8 -8.46 -10.75 16.65
CA HIS A 8 -8.14 -10.47 15.27
C HIS A 8 -6.65 -10.66 15.01
N ILE A 9 -6.34 -11.32 13.90
CA ILE A 9 -4.99 -11.66 13.45
C ILE A 9 -4.78 -11.10 12.06
N VAL A 10 -3.79 -10.23 11.91
CA VAL A 10 -3.41 -9.66 10.61
C VAL A 10 -2.37 -10.54 9.93
N THR A 11 -2.58 -10.77 8.65
CA THR A 11 -1.69 -11.53 7.75
C THR A 11 -1.78 -10.97 6.32
N ASN A 12 -1.09 -11.59 5.36
CA ASN A 12 -1.25 -11.25 3.95
C ASN A 12 -2.45 -11.97 3.32
N ASN A 13 -3.10 -11.29 2.36
CA ASN A 13 -4.18 -11.89 1.56
C ASN A 13 -3.69 -13.12 0.77
N HIS A 14 -2.49 -13.06 0.17
CA HIS A 14 -1.97 -14.18 -0.61
C HIS A 14 -1.70 -15.44 0.24
N VAL A 15 -1.43 -15.29 1.54
CA VAL A 15 -1.20 -16.43 2.45
C VAL A 15 -2.45 -17.26 2.63
N ILE A 16 -3.63 -16.62 2.59
CA ILE A 16 -4.92 -17.29 2.82
C ILE A 16 -5.72 -17.51 1.54
N SER A 17 -5.30 -16.94 0.42
CA SER A 17 -6.02 -16.99 -0.84
C SER A 17 -6.16 -18.42 -1.35
N GLY A 18 -7.40 -18.83 -1.65
CA GLY A 18 -7.71 -20.18 -2.12
C GLY A 18 -7.71 -21.27 -1.03
N ALA A 19 -7.42 -20.92 0.23
CA ALA A 19 -7.49 -21.87 1.33
C ALA A 19 -8.95 -22.23 1.66
N ARG A 20 -9.19 -23.50 2.03
CA ARG A 20 -10.51 -23.96 2.51
C ARG A 20 -10.72 -23.68 4.00
N GLY A 21 -9.66 -23.37 4.72
CA GLY A 21 -9.63 -23.05 6.13
C GLY A 21 -8.22 -22.67 6.54
N ALA A 22 -8.09 -21.97 7.65
CA ALA A 22 -6.81 -21.58 8.22
C ALA A 22 -6.80 -21.88 9.71
N GLU A 23 -5.63 -22.20 10.23
CA GLU A 23 -5.35 -22.31 11.66
C GLU A 23 -4.20 -21.38 12.03
N VAL A 24 -4.21 -20.91 13.27
CA VAL A 24 -3.09 -20.18 13.87
C VAL A 24 -2.43 -21.05 14.91
N VAL A 25 -1.10 -21.12 14.85
CA VAL A 25 -0.28 -21.82 15.83
C VAL A 25 0.43 -20.78 16.68
N PHE A 26 0.15 -20.76 17.96
CA PHE A 26 0.75 -19.84 18.92
C PHE A 26 2.08 -20.38 19.46
N ALA A 27 2.90 -19.50 20.03
CA ALA A 27 4.22 -19.84 20.55
C ALA A 27 4.20 -20.91 21.66
N ASN A 28 3.10 -21.02 22.40
CA ASN A 28 2.87 -22.06 23.42
C ASN A 28 2.48 -23.43 22.82
N GLY A 29 2.32 -23.52 21.49
CA GLY A 29 1.93 -24.72 20.76
C GLY A 29 0.42 -24.88 20.55
N ASP A 30 -0.41 -24.01 21.10
CA ASP A 30 -1.85 -24.03 20.87
C ASP A 30 -2.18 -23.80 19.40
N ARG A 31 -3.13 -24.59 18.88
CA ARG A 31 -3.64 -24.50 17.51
C ARG A 31 -5.10 -24.12 17.55
N LEU A 32 -5.44 -23.00 16.97
CA LEU A 32 -6.81 -22.51 16.92
C LEU A 32 -7.28 -22.36 15.47
N ALA A 33 -8.48 -22.89 15.19
CA ALA A 33 -9.15 -22.63 13.94
C ALA A 33 -9.51 -21.15 13.83
N THR A 34 -9.46 -20.61 12.62
CA THR A 34 -9.80 -19.21 12.38
C THR A 34 -10.98 -19.09 11.44
N ARG A 35 -11.68 -17.96 11.52
CA ARG A 35 -12.58 -17.50 10.49
C ARG A 35 -11.97 -16.29 9.74
N LEU A 36 -12.23 -16.19 8.45
CA LEU A 36 -11.91 -15.00 7.68
C LEU A 36 -12.89 -13.88 8.08
N VAL A 37 -12.35 -12.73 8.44
CA VAL A 37 -13.11 -11.50 8.76
C VAL A 37 -13.22 -10.62 7.52
N GLY A 38 -12.09 -10.32 6.89
CA GLY A 38 -12.01 -9.53 5.68
C GLY A 38 -10.66 -9.71 4.99
N ALA A 39 -10.62 -9.41 3.71
CA ALA A 39 -9.39 -9.47 2.92
C ALA A 39 -9.40 -8.44 1.80
N ASP A 40 -8.23 -7.91 1.49
CA ASP A 40 -8.02 -6.96 0.42
C ASP A 40 -6.80 -7.35 -0.43
N ALA A 41 -7.07 -7.65 -1.69
CA ALA A 41 -6.04 -8.08 -2.64
C ALA A 41 -5.19 -6.91 -3.16
N ASP A 42 -5.66 -5.66 -3.04
CA ASP A 42 -4.92 -4.49 -3.51
C ASP A 42 -3.81 -4.10 -2.53
N SER A 43 -4.06 -4.22 -1.23
CA SER A 43 -3.05 -4.03 -0.18
C SER A 43 -2.32 -5.31 0.22
N ASP A 44 -2.79 -6.47 -0.24
CA ASP A 44 -2.33 -7.79 0.21
C ASP A 44 -2.49 -8.00 1.72
N LEU A 45 -3.53 -7.42 2.34
CA LEU A 45 -3.86 -7.59 3.75
C LEU A 45 -5.07 -8.50 3.93
N ALA A 46 -5.07 -9.27 5.01
CA ALA A 46 -6.21 -10.05 5.45
C ALA A 46 -6.30 -10.06 6.98
N VAL A 47 -7.55 -10.17 7.47
CA VAL A 47 -7.85 -10.31 8.89
C VAL A 47 -8.54 -11.65 9.12
N LEU A 48 -7.94 -12.46 9.96
CA LEU A 48 -8.51 -13.68 10.51
C LEU A 48 -8.95 -13.41 11.94
N GLN A 49 -9.85 -14.26 12.49
CA GLN A 49 -10.19 -14.20 13.91
C GLN A 49 -10.22 -15.58 14.51
N VAL A 50 -9.65 -15.70 15.72
CA VAL A 50 -9.82 -16.83 16.63
C VAL A 50 -10.97 -16.54 17.62
N GLU A 51 -11.59 -17.57 18.18
CA GLU A 51 -12.70 -17.40 19.14
C GLU A 51 -12.26 -16.73 20.43
N ALA A 52 -11.07 -17.09 20.93
CA ALA A 52 -10.45 -16.48 22.11
C ALA A 52 -8.91 -16.60 21.99
N LEU A 53 -8.20 -15.60 22.49
CA LEU A 53 -6.74 -15.67 22.60
C LEU A 53 -6.33 -16.62 23.74
N PRO A 54 -5.26 -17.43 23.57
CA PRO A 54 -4.66 -18.19 24.66
C PRO A 54 -4.17 -17.26 25.80
N GLU A 55 -4.12 -17.79 27.02
CA GLU A 55 -3.61 -17.06 28.19
C GLU A 55 -2.19 -16.56 27.97
N GLY A 56 -1.92 -15.30 28.28
CA GLY A 56 -0.61 -14.66 28.12
C GLY A 56 -0.27 -14.22 26.69
N VAL A 57 -1.19 -14.38 25.73
CA VAL A 57 -1.02 -13.85 24.37
C VAL A 57 -1.61 -12.45 24.31
N GLU A 58 -0.77 -11.48 23.93
CA GLU A 58 -1.15 -10.06 23.86
C GLU A 58 -1.00 -9.54 22.41
N PRO A 59 -1.80 -8.52 22.03
CA PRO A 59 -1.62 -7.82 20.76
C PRO A 59 -0.27 -7.13 20.67
N LEU A 60 0.31 -7.08 19.46
CA LEU A 60 1.50 -6.28 19.22
C LEU A 60 1.12 -4.80 19.05
N PRO A 61 1.85 -3.87 19.67
CA PRO A 61 1.65 -2.46 19.45
C PRO A 61 2.03 -2.08 18.01
N LEU A 62 1.26 -1.20 17.40
CA LEU A 62 1.59 -0.62 16.10
C LEU A 62 2.43 0.65 16.31
N ALA A 63 3.42 0.87 15.47
CA ALA A 63 4.14 2.13 15.42
C ALA A 63 3.25 3.25 14.85
N GLU A 64 3.58 4.51 15.18
CA GLU A 64 2.92 5.65 14.56
C GLU A 64 3.23 5.67 13.04
N PRO A 65 2.24 6.00 12.19
CA PRO A 65 2.47 6.22 10.77
C PRO A 65 3.60 7.22 10.55
N ASP A 66 4.39 7.00 9.49
CA ASP A 66 5.47 7.89 9.05
C ASP A 66 6.62 8.13 10.06
N SER A 67 6.66 7.33 11.16
CA SER A 67 7.76 7.42 12.15
C SER A 67 9.07 6.79 11.67
N LEU A 68 9.00 5.88 10.67
CA LEU A 68 10.14 5.07 10.23
C LEU A 68 11.08 5.85 9.31
N GLN A 69 12.39 5.69 9.48
CA GLN A 69 13.42 6.35 8.67
C GLN A 69 14.36 5.33 8.01
N VAL A 70 14.90 5.70 6.85
CA VAL A 70 15.94 4.91 6.17
C VAL A 70 17.18 4.80 7.05
N GLY A 71 17.70 3.59 7.21
CA GLY A 71 18.83 3.26 8.08
C GLY A 71 18.44 2.74 9.46
N GLU A 72 17.19 2.81 9.87
CA GLU A 72 16.72 2.23 11.13
C GLU A 72 16.75 0.71 11.10
N PHE A 73 17.13 0.10 12.23
CA PHE A 73 17.10 -1.34 12.38
C PHE A 73 15.67 -1.88 12.45
N VAL A 74 15.46 -2.99 11.76
CA VAL A 74 14.18 -3.72 11.77
C VAL A 74 14.39 -5.20 11.96
N VAL A 75 13.39 -5.86 12.56
CA VAL A 75 13.37 -7.29 12.83
C VAL A 75 12.15 -7.89 12.12
N ALA A 76 12.38 -8.76 11.14
CA ALA A 76 11.32 -9.53 10.52
C ALA A 76 11.10 -10.84 11.27
N ILE A 77 9.85 -11.11 11.64
CA ILE A 77 9.45 -12.36 12.29
C ILE A 77 8.60 -13.17 11.33
N GLY A 78 8.79 -14.49 11.32
CA GLY A 78 8.01 -15.38 10.49
C GLY A 78 8.20 -16.85 10.84
N ASN A 79 7.72 -17.72 9.94
CA ASN A 79 7.81 -19.17 10.05
C ASN A 79 8.35 -19.79 8.75
N PRO A 80 9.57 -19.40 8.31
CA PRO A 80 10.13 -19.97 7.10
C PRO A 80 10.38 -21.47 7.30
N PHE A 81 10.02 -22.28 6.30
CA PHE A 81 10.22 -23.73 6.27
C PHE A 81 9.55 -24.51 7.42
N GLY A 82 8.56 -23.89 8.13
CA GLY A 82 7.91 -24.50 9.29
C GLY A 82 8.69 -24.33 10.62
N GLU A 83 9.79 -23.58 10.61
CA GLU A 83 10.59 -23.22 11.79
C GLU A 83 9.94 -22.05 12.52
N GLN A 84 9.13 -22.38 13.54
CA GLN A 84 8.38 -21.38 14.32
C GLN A 84 9.30 -20.34 14.99
N GLY A 85 8.89 -19.06 14.94
CA GLY A 85 9.59 -17.99 15.63
C GLY A 85 10.94 -17.61 15.03
N SER A 86 11.17 -17.89 13.75
CA SER A 86 12.38 -17.42 13.07
C SER A 86 12.40 -15.90 12.97
N MET A 87 13.55 -15.33 13.30
CA MET A 87 13.80 -13.88 13.21
C MET A 87 14.94 -13.60 12.26
N SER A 88 14.80 -12.54 11.49
CA SER A 88 15.89 -11.96 10.70
C SER A 88 16.00 -10.46 10.97
N VAL A 89 17.23 -9.94 10.95
CA VAL A 89 17.53 -8.53 11.25
C VAL A 89 18.11 -7.87 10.02
N GLY A 90 17.75 -6.64 9.81
CA GLY A 90 18.28 -5.76 8.77
C GLY A 90 17.98 -4.31 9.08
N ILE A 91 18.03 -3.47 8.05
CA ILE A 91 17.68 -2.06 8.14
C ILE A 91 16.58 -1.71 7.14
N VAL A 92 15.95 -0.58 7.34
CA VAL A 92 15.14 0.08 6.32
C VAL A 92 16.08 0.57 5.22
N SER A 93 16.03 -0.07 4.06
CA SER A 93 16.85 0.28 2.89
C SER A 93 16.23 1.35 2.03
N GLY A 94 14.91 1.55 2.10
CA GLY A 94 14.17 2.55 1.36
C GLY A 94 12.71 2.63 1.77
N LEU A 95 12.10 3.78 1.55
CA LEU A 95 10.69 4.06 1.79
C LEU A 95 10.03 4.56 0.50
N GLY A 96 8.69 4.58 0.48
CA GLY A 96 7.93 5.14 -0.64
C GLY A 96 7.99 4.29 -1.91
N ARG A 97 8.29 2.99 -1.80
CA ARG A 97 8.18 2.06 -2.94
C ARG A 97 6.73 1.69 -3.17
N SER A 98 6.44 1.10 -4.34
CA SER A 98 5.10 0.63 -4.68
C SER A 98 5.10 -0.86 -4.96
N LEU A 99 4.08 -1.57 -4.44
CA LEU A 99 3.78 -2.96 -4.80
C LEU A 99 2.55 -3.01 -5.70
N ARG A 100 2.66 -3.73 -6.82
CA ARG A 100 1.51 -3.96 -7.69
C ARG A 100 0.44 -4.78 -6.99
N SER A 101 -0.83 -4.41 -7.21
CA SER A 101 -1.99 -5.19 -6.76
C SER A 101 -1.89 -6.63 -7.27
N GLN A 102 -2.35 -7.58 -6.44
CA GLN A 102 -2.41 -8.99 -6.80
C GLN A 102 -3.66 -9.37 -7.59
N ARG A 103 -4.55 -8.43 -7.86
CA ARG A 103 -5.69 -8.67 -8.75
C ARG A 103 -5.17 -8.90 -10.17
N SER A 104 -5.36 -10.13 -10.66
CA SER A 104 -4.89 -10.55 -11.98
C SER A 104 -5.83 -10.18 -13.12
N GLN A 105 -7.05 -9.75 -12.83
CA GLN A 105 -8.09 -9.43 -13.84
C GLN A 105 -9.03 -8.32 -13.35
N GLY A 106 -9.62 -7.58 -14.28
CA GLY A 106 -10.62 -6.55 -13.99
C GLY A 106 -10.12 -5.12 -14.12
N PRO A 107 -10.95 -4.12 -13.82
CA PRO A 107 -10.62 -2.70 -13.94
C PRO A 107 -9.51 -2.25 -12.98
N SER A 108 -9.13 -3.08 -12.01
CA SER A 108 -8.04 -2.84 -11.05
C SER A 108 -6.64 -3.18 -11.60
N LEU A 109 -6.51 -3.57 -12.86
CA LEU A 109 -5.21 -3.72 -13.52
C LEU A 109 -4.47 -2.39 -13.54
N GLY A 110 -3.32 -2.35 -12.87
CA GLY A 110 -2.47 -1.15 -12.80
C GLY A 110 -2.48 -0.43 -11.46
N TYR A 111 -3.31 -0.85 -10.50
CA TYR A 111 -3.22 -0.32 -9.15
C TYR A 111 -1.99 -0.87 -8.40
N SER A 112 -1.47 -0.06 -7.52
CA SER A 112 -0.36 -0.43 -6.64
C SER A 112 -0.60 0.09 -5.24
N LEU A 113 -0.13 -0.64 -4.24
CA LEU A 113 -0.03 -0.16 -2.87
C LEU A 113 1.23 0.69 -2.76
N PRO A 114 1.10 1.98 -2.42
CA PRO A 114 2.24 2.87 -2.23
C PRO A 114 2.86 2.73 -0.84
N GLY A 115 3.95 3.43 -0.59
CA GLY A 115 4.56 3.56 0.73
C GLY A 115 5.29 2.32 1.23
N VAL A 116 5.51 1.32 0.38
CA VAL A 116 6.13 0.05 0.75
C VAL A 116 7.54 0.25 1.29
N ILE A 117 7.83 -0.45 2.38
CA ILE A 117 9.13 -0.46 3.05
C ILE A 117 10.04 -1.46 2.34
N GLN A 118 11.20 -1.00 1.90
CA GLN A 118 12.29 -1.86 1.44
C GLN A 118 13.24 -2.13 2.60
N THR A 119 13.65 -3.40 2.78
CA THR A 119 14.61 -3.82 3.83
C THR A 119 15.60 -4.82 3.26
N ASP A 120 16.79 -4.90 3.84
CA ASP A 120 17.76 -5.96 3.59
C ASP A 120 17.65 -7.13 4.61
N ALA A 121 16.76 -6.99 5.62
CA ALA A 121 16.38 -8.13 6.45
C ALA A 121 15.91 -9.28 5.54
N PRO A 122 16.43 -10.51 5.71
CA PRO A 122 16.04 -11.64 4.90
C PRO A 122 14.53 -11.95 4.98
N ILE A 123 13.77 -11.60 3.95
CA ILE A 123 12.36 -11.97 3.78
C ILE A 123 12.29 -13.13 2.79
N ASN A 124 11.85 -14.28 3.27
CA ASN A 124 11.70 -15.53 2.50
C ASN A 124 10.27 -16.06 2.58
N PRO A 125 9.86 -16.98 1.70
CA PRO A 125 8.59 -17.70 1.86
C PRO A 125 8.46 -18.29 3.26
N GLY A 126 7.32 -17.98 3.93
CA GLY A 126 7.08 -18.29 5.35
C GLY A 126 7.20 -17.07 6.28
N ASN A 127 7.88 -15.98 5.86
CA ASN A 127 7.85 -14.71 6.60
C ASN A 127 6.64 -13.85 6.19
N SER A 128 6.03 -14.09 5.02
CA SER A 128 4.83 -13.38 4.57
C SER A 128 3.71 -13.42 5.60
N GLY A 129 3.10 -12.28 5.87
CA GLY A 129 2.05 -12.10 6.87
C GLY A 129 2.56 -11.92 8.30
N GLY A 130 3.85 -12.18 8.55
CA GLY A 130 4.50 -11.88 9.81
C GLY A 130 4.83 -10.40 9.95
N PRO A 131 5.05 -9.90 11.18
CA PRO A 131 5.36 -8.49 11.42
C PRO A 131 6.82 -8.16 11.06
N LEU A 132 7.02 -6.93 10.59
CA LEU A 132 8.29 -6.21 10.62
C LEU A 132 8.24 -5.29 11.84
N LEU A 133 9.18 -5.43 12.77
CA LEU A 133 9.22 -4.69 14.02
C LEU A 133 10.37 -3.69 14.04
N ASN A 134 10.18 -2.57 14.76
CA ASN A 134 11.28 -1.71 15.19
C ASN A 134 11.95 -2.28 16.46
N LEU A 135 12.98 -1.62 16.99
CA LEU A 135 13.68 -2.06 18.21
C LEU A 135 12.86 -1.90 19.50
N ASP A 136 11.76 -1.15 19.47
CA ASP A 136 10.81 -1.02 20.57
C ASP A 136 9.75 -2.13 20.55
N GLY A 137 9.83 -3.07 19.60
CA GLY A 137 8.87 -4.16 19.44
C GLY A 137 7.53 -3.76 18.83
N GLN A 138 7.44 -2.56 18.24
CA GLN A 138 6.25 -2.09 17.56
C GLN A 138 6.25 -2.53 16.10
N VAL A 139 5.08 -2.88 15.57
CA VAL A 139 4.89 -3.23 14.16
C VAL A 139 5.05 -2.00 13.29
N VAL A 140 6.05 -1.98 12.42
CA VAL A 140 6.27 -0.94 11.40
C VAL A 140 5.79 -1.38 10.02
N GLY A 141 5.55 -2.70 9.83
CA GLY A 141 5.03 -3.23 8.57
C GLY A 141 4.71 -4.72 8.65
N ILE A 142 4.19 -5.25 7.51
CA ILE A 142 3.88 -6.67 7.32
C ILE A 142 4.77 -7.20 6.21
N ASN A 143 5.55 -8.24 6.50
CA ASN A 143 6.46 -8.85 5.54
C ASN A 143 5.71 -9.43 4.34
N SER A 144 6.21 -9.19 3.13
CA SER A 144 5.65 -9.74 1.89
C SER A 144 6.76 -10.31 1.01
N ALA A 145 6.88 -11.63 0.96
CA ALA A 145 7.89 -12.34 0.16
C ALA A 145 7.57 -12.35 -1.36
N ILE A 146 6.35 -11.97 -1.77
CA ILE A 146 5.94 -11.93 -3.19
C ILE A 146 6.71 -10.88 -3.99
N ALA A 147 7.18 -9.83 -3.35
CA ALA A 147 7.93 -8.77 -4.01
C ALA A 147 9.35 -9.17 -4.42
N SER A 148 9.80 -10.39 -4.09
CA SER A 148 11.10 -10.90 -4.54
C SER A 148 11.05 -11.29 -6.03
N VAL A 149 11.87 -10.65 -6.85
CA VAL A 149 11.96 -10.90 -8.30
C VAL A 149 12.42 -12.33 -8.63
N THR A 150 13.12 -12.98 -7.71
CA THR A 150 13.74 -14.32 -7.90
C THR A 150 13.07 -15.43 -7.09
N GLY A 151 12.07 -15.10 -6.25
CA GLY A 151 11.44 -16.06 -5.33
C GLY A 151 12.31 -16.46 -4.14
N VAL A 152 13.53 -15.94 -4.06
CA VAL A 152 14.45 -16.07 -2.91
C VAL A 152 14.98 -14.70 -2.53
N ASN A 153 15.38 -14.55 -1.27
CA ASN A 153 15.99 -13.30 -0.81
C ASN A 153 17.30 -13.04 -1.55
N SER A 154 17.37 -11.91 -2.24
CA SER A 154 18.55 -11.39 -2.94
C SER A 154 19.18 -10.17 -2.23
N GLY A 155 18.91 -9.96 -0.94
CA GLY A 155 19.28 -8.76 -0.20
C GLY A 155 18.25 -7.61 -0.33
N VAL A 156 17.09 -7.89 -0.93
CA VAL A 156 15.99 -6.95 -1.06
C VAL A 156 14.70 -7.64 -0.62
N GLY A 157 14.13 -7.18 0.47
CA GLY A 157 12.81 -7.57 0.98
C GLY A 157 11.87 -6.38 0.97
N PHE A 158 10.57 -6.66 1.02
CA PHE A 158 9.54 -5.64 1.06
C PHE A 158 8.52 -5.93 2.16
N SER A 159 7.99 -4.87 2.76
CA SER A 159 6.93 -4.97 3.76
C SER A 159 5.87 -3.90 3.51
N ILE A 160 4.61 -4.29 3.70
CA ILE A 160 3.45 -3.40 3.66
C ILE A 160 3.57 -2.45 4.86
N PRO A 161 3.48 -1.12 4.69
CA PRO A 161 3.74 -0.18 5.77
C PRO A 161 2.62 -0.20 6.83
N VAL A 162 2.96 0.14 8.06
CA VAL A 162 2.00 0.18 9.18
C VAL A 162 0.83 1.14 8.94
N ILE A 163 1.02 2.21 8.16
CA ILE A 163 -0.06 3.12 7.77
C ILE A 163 -1.18 2.39 7.01
N ALA A 164 -0.83 1.39 6.16
CA ALA A 164 -1.82 0.55 5.51
C ALA A 164 -2.60 -0.30 6.53
N VAL A 165 -1.93 -0.78 7.58
CA VAL A 165 -2.60 -1.50 8.68
C VAL A 165 -3.58 -0.58 9.40
N HIS A 166 -3.15 0.63 9.78
CA HIS A 166 -4.02 1.62 10.44
C HIS A 166 -5.24 2.00 9.60
N ARG A 167 -5.07 2.09 8.28
CA ARG A 167 -6.11 2.57 7.37
C ARG A 167 -7.07 1.48 6.92
N ILE A 168 -6.58 0.27 6.65
CA ILE A 168 -7.34 -0.77 5.95
C ILE A 168 -7.90 -1.81 6.93
N VAL A 169 -7.13 -2.22 7.94
CA VAL A 169 -7.54 -3.29 8.86
C VAL A 169 -8.85 -2.98 9.61
N PRO A 170 -9.11 -1.76 10.11
CA PRO A 170 -10.41 -1.45 10.72
C PRO A 170 -11.59 -1.69 9.77
N ASP A 171 -11.48 -1.28 8.50
CA ASP A 171 -12.54 -1.50 7.50
C ASP A 171 -12.73 -2.99 7.20
N LEU A 172 -11.63 -3.78 7.17
CA LEU A 172 -11.72 -5.23 7.02
C LEU A 172 -12.45 -5.88 8.20
N ILE A 173 -12.26 -5.37 9.42
CA ILE A 173 -12.94 -5.85 10.62
C ILE A 173 -14.42 -5.48 10.60
N GLU A 174 -14.74 -4.24 10.27
CA GLU A 174 -16.11 -3.71 10.36
C GLU A 174 -16.98 -4.11 9.17
N GLN A 175 -16.41 -4.10 7.95
CA GLN A 175 -17.16 -4.22 6.69
C GLN A 175 -16.73 -5.41 5.83
N GLY A 176 -15.67 -6.13 6.20
CA GLY A 176 -15.09 -7.24 5.44
C GLY A 176 -14.30 -6.81 4.20
N ARG A 177 -14.25 -5.53 3.89
CA ARG A 177 -13.57 -4.95 2.71
C ARG A 177 -13.15 -3.51 2.96
N HIS A 178 -12.15 -3.03 2.23
CA HIS A 178 -11.78 -1.61 2.16
C HIS A 178 -12.24 -1.00 0.84
N ILE A 179 -12.74 0.25 0.88
CA ILE A 179 -13.20 0.99 -0.30
C ILE A 179 -12.20 2.12 -0.57
N TYR A 180 -11.54 2.04 -1.72
CA TYR A 180 -10.53 3.01 -2.13
C TYR A 180 -11.14 4.22 -2.81
N SER A 181 -10.49 5.36 -2.63
CA SER A 181 -10.75 6.58 -3.39
C SER A 181 -10.42 6.40 -4.87
N TYR A 182 -11.17 7.07 -5.74
CA TYR A 182 -11.05 6.99 -7.18
C TYR A 182 -11.15 8.36 -7.83
N MET A 183 -10.23 8.64 -8.75
CA MET A 183 -10.24 9.84 -9.60
C MET A 183 -10.62 9.55 -11.05
N GLY A 184 -10.28 8.35 -11.54
CA GLY A 184 -10.48 7.97 -12.94
C GLY A 184 -9.39 8.46 -13.88
N LEU A 185 -8.15 8.50 -13.40
CA LEU A 185 -6.97 8.97 -14.13
C LEU A 185 -5.95 7.86 -14.32
N SER A 186 -5.15 7.93 -15.39
CA SER A 186 -3.86 7.27 -15.48
C SER A 186 -2.74 8.30 -15.62
N PHE A 187 -1.58 7.98 -15.07
CA PHE A 187 -0.43 8.86 -14.98
C PHE A 187 0.80 8.24 -15.63
N ALA A 188 1.75 9.09 -16.03
CA ALA A 188 3.10 8.62 -16.31
C ALA A 188 3.73 8.11 -15.00
N SER A 189 4.38 6.93 -15.06
CA SER A 189 4.98 6.31 -13.86
C SER A 189 6.13 7.13 -13.28
N GLU A 190 6.97 7.66 -14.15
CA GLU A 190 8.05 8.59 -13.85
C GLU A 190 8.22 9.55 -15.02
N LEU A 191 8.67 10.76 -14.74
CA LEU A 191 8.97 11.77 -15.75
C LEU A 191 10.48 11.92 -15.89
N SER A 192 11.04 11.36 -16.96
CA SER A 192 12.42 11.60 -17.34
C SER A 192 12.61 13.00 -17.96
N LEU A 193 13.84 13.46 -18.08
CA LEU A 193 14.15 14.69 -18.82
C LEU A 193 13.71 14.63 -20.29
N SER A 194 13.72 13.42 -20.89
CA SER A 194 13.21 13.19 -22.24
C SER A 194 11.70 13.38 -22.31
N ASP A 195 10.97 12.87 -21.29
CA ASP A 195 9.51 13.03 -21.19
C ASP A 195 9.12 14.49 -21.00
N GLN A 196 9.86 15.22 -20.15
CA GLN A 196 9.69 16.65 -19.97
C GLN A 196 9.74 17.40 -21.33
N THR A 197 10.73 17.07 -22.15
CA THR A 197 10.88 17.68 -23.47
C THR A 197 9.77 17.25 -24.43
N THR A 198 9.46 15.97 -24.47
CA THR A 198 8.45 15.38 -25.35
C THR A 198 7.06 15.93 -25.05
N PHE A 199 6.68 15.96 -23.77
CA PHE A 199 5.36 16.45 -23.31
C PHE A 199 5.30 17.99 -23.25
N GLY A 200 6.43 18.68 -23.35
CA GLY A 200 6.51 20.14 -23.31
C GLY A 200 6.27 20.71 -21.92
N LEU A 201 6.74 19.99 -20.87
CA LEU A 201 6.58 20.38 -19.48
C LEU A 201 7.67 21.36 -19.05
N SER A 202 7.31 22.30 -18.15
CA SER A 202 8.27 23.24 -17.57
C SER A 202 9.14 22.63 -16.48
N GLN A 203 8.71 21.49 -15.92
CA GLN A 203 9.44 20.74 -14.87
C GLN A 203 9.15 19.23 -15.00
N SER A 204 9.99 18.40 -14.36
CA SER A 204 9.84 16.94 -14.30
C SER A 204 9.24 16.44 -12.97
N GLN A 205 9.06 17.32 -11.99
CA GLN A 205 8.41 16.96 -10.73
C GLN A 205 6.91 17.15 -10.84
N GLY A 206 6.15 16.11 -10.45
CA GLY A 206 4.70 16.06 -10.51
C GLY A 206 4.19 14.73 -11.05
N ALA A 207 2.87 14.56 -11.06
CA ALA A 207 2.18 13.42 -11.67
C ALA A 207 1.48 13.88 -12.96
N TYR A 208 1.96 13.44 -14.12
CA TYR A 208 1.45 13.87 -15.42
C TYR A 208 0.30 12.97 -15.88
N ILE A 209 -0.84 13.59 -16.21
CA ILE A 209 -2.07 12.89 -16.60
C ILE A 209 -1.99 12.44 -18.05
N LEU A 210 -1.94 11.10 -18.26
CA LEU A 210 -1.91 10.49 -19.59
C LEU A 210 -3.30 10.23 -20.15
N SER A 211 -4.22 9.72 -19.33
CA SER A 211 -5.58 9.44 -19.77
C SER A 211 -6.60 9.68 -18.67
N LEU A 212 -7.85 9.76 -19.06
CA LEU A 212 -8.99 10.18 -18.26
C LEU A 212 -10.19 9.32 -18.63
N ALA A 213 -10.82 8.70 -17.63
CA ALA A 213 -12.03 7.94 -17.86
C ALA A 213 -13.23 8.92 -18.02
N SER A 214 -13.97 8.78 -19.09
CA SER A 214 -15.16 9.64 -19.35
C SER A 214 -16.19 9.48 -18.23
N GLY A 215 -16.70 10.60 -17.72
CA GLY A 215 -17.66 10.66 -16.62
C GLY A 215 -17.05 10.37 -15.24
N SER A 216 -15.73 10.22 -15.16
CA SER A 216 -15.03 10.06 -13.86
C SER A 216 -15.02 11.36 -13.06
N PRO A 217 -14.73 11.28 -11.74
CA PRO A 217 -14.53 12.47 -10.91
C PRO A 217 -13.59 13.50 -11.51
N ALA A 218 -12.49 13.07 -12.10
CA ALA A 218 -11.51 13.96 -12.72
C ALA A 218 -12.01 14.62 -14.00
N ASP A 219 -12.80 13.89 -14.83
CA ASP A 219 -13.44 14.43 -16.02
C ASP A 219 -14.47 15.51 -15.64
N LEU A 220 -15.30 15.22 -14.65
CA LEU A 220 -16.29 16.16 -14.14
C LEU A 220 -15.67 17.40 -13.51
N ALA A 221 -14.49 17.29 -12.93
CA ALA A 221 -13.71 18.40 -12.37
C ALA A 221 -12.99 19.24 -13.44
N GLY A 222 -12.95 18.79 -14.69
CA GLY A 222 -12.32 19.52 -15.80
C GLY A 222 -10.79 19.40 -15.84
N LEU A 223 -10.23 18.33 -15.28
CA LEU A 223 -8.83 17.95 -15.49
C LEU A 223 -8.61 17.54 -16.95
N ARG A 224 -7.38 17.64 -17.41
CA ARG A 224 -7.03 17.36 -18.82
C ARG A 224 -6.03 16.23 -18.94
N ALA A 225 -6.33 15.29 -19.82
CA ALA A 225 -5.38 14.26 -20.24
C ALA A 225 -4.50 14.77 -21.39
N ALA A 226 -3.36 14.11 -21.55
CA ALA A 226 -2.49 14.29 -22.71
C ALA A 226 -3.21 13.90 -24.02
N ASP A 227 -2.90 14.60 -25.10
CA ASP A 227 -3.28 14.15 -26.43
C ASP A 227 -2.57 12.81 -26.76
N PRO A 228 -3.31 11.76 -27.14
CA PRO A 228 -2.74 10.42 -27.31
C PRO A 228 -1.72 10.31 -28.44
N ASN A 229 -1.71 11.25 -29.41
CA ASN A 229 -0.79 11.23 -30.55
C ASN A 229 0.51 11.98 -30.25
N THR A 230 0.43 13.06 -29.48
CA THR A 230 1.56 13.95 -29.20
C THR A 230 2.11 13.80 -27.79
N GLY A 231 1.34 13.23 -26.87
CA GLY A 231 1.66 13.16 -25.45
C GLY A 231 1.58 14.50 -24.74
N ARG A 232 1.09 15.57 -25.39
CA ARG A 232 1.09 16.95 -24.87
C ARG A 232 -0.29 17.40 -24.40
N GLY A 233 -0.31 18.49 -23.64
CA GLY A 233 -1.56 19.17 -23.24
C GLY A 233 -2.27 18.61 -22.02
N GLY A 234 -1.72 17.55 -21.42
CA GLY A 234 -2.20 17.03 -20.13
C GLY A 234 -1.79 17.95 -18.97
N ASP A 235 -2.54 17.86 -17.89
CA ASP A 235 -2.22 18.54 -16.64
C ASP A 235 -1.08 17.81 -15.90
N LEU A 236 -0.16 18.56 -15.31
CA LEU A 236 0.83 18.05 -14.38
C LEU A 236 0.40 18.39 -12.96
N VAL A 237 0.01 17.40 -12.18
CA VAL A 237 -0.36 17.57 -10.76
C VAL A 237 0.90 17.82 -9.95
N ILE A 238 0.96 18.95 -9.24
CA ILE A 238 2.12 19.38 -8.45
C ILE A 238 1.83 19.50 -6.97
N ALA A 239 0.55 19.55 -6.56
CA ALA A 239 0.16 19.48 -5.15
C ALA A 239 -1.27 18.93 -5.02
N VAL A 240 -1.58 18.39 -3.85
CA VAL A 240 -2.93 17.98 -3.41
C VAL A 240 -3.16 18.48 -1.99
N ASP A 241 -4.28 19.19 -1.76
CA ASP A 241 -4.61 19.86 -0.48
C ASP A 241 -3.42 20.65 0.11
N GLY A 242 -2.69 21.35 -0.77
CA GLY A 242 -1.50 22.13 -0.41
C GLY A 242 -0.22 21.30 -0.15
N GLN A 243 -0.31 19.96 -0.17
CA GLN A 243 0.87 19.09 -0.04
C GLN A 243 1.54 18.89 -1.40
N PRO A 244 2.85 19.13 -1.53
CA PRO A 244 3.57 18.93 -2.79
C PRO A 244 3.51 17.48 -3.27
N VAL A 245 3.33 17.32 -4.58
CA VAL A 245 3.36 16.03 -5.29
C VAL A 245 4.55 16.05 -6.24
N ARG A 246 5.56 15.23 -5.98
CA ARG A 246 6.78 15.16 -6.79
C ARG A 246 6.72 14.09 -7.89
N ASN A 247 5.86 13.08 -7.71
CA ASN A 247 5.66 11.98 -8.63
C ASN A 247 4.29 11.30 -8.40
N PHE A 248 3.98 10.31 -9.24
CA PHE A 248 2.74 9.54 -9.10
C PHE A 248 2.63 8.77 -7.78
N ASP A 249 3.74 8.20 -7.27
CA ASP A 249 3.69 7.38 -6.04
C ASP A 249 3.28 8.22 -4.82
N GLU A 250 3.69 9.49 -4.76
CA GLU A 250 3.27 10.40 -3.68
C GLU A 250 1.79 10.76 -3.78
N LEU A 251 1.28 11.03 -4.99
CA LEU A 251 -0.14 11.26 -5.21
C LEU A 251 -0.96 10.01 -4.86
N ASN A 252 -0.51 8.84 -5.27
CA ASN A 252 -1.14 7.56 -4.95
C ASN A 252 -1.13 7.29 -3.44
N SER A 253 -0.03 7.61 -2.76
CA SER A 253 0.08 7.52 -1.29
C SER A 253 -0.96 8.39 -0.60
N TYR A 254 -1.12 9.64 -1.06
CA TYR A 254 -2.16 10.52 -0.55
C TYR A 254 -3.56 9.90 -0.73
N LEU A 255 -3.88 9.40 -1.93
CA LEU A 255 -5.19 8.82 -2.21
C LEU A 255 -5.48 7.57 -1.39
N VAL A 256 -4.50 6.69 -1.22
CA VAL A 256 -4.70 5.42 -0.51
C VAL A 256 -4.80 5.62 0.99
N PHE A 257 -3.96 6.50 1.58
CA PHE A 257 -3.83 6.57 3.03
C PHE A 257 -4.51 7.77 3.67
N TYR A 258 -4.68 8.88 2.94
CA TYR A 258 -5.13 10.16 3.51
C TYR A 258 -6.43 10.68 2.90
N SER A 259 -7.08 9.90 2.02
CA SER A 259 -8.36 10.30 1.45
C SER A 259 -9.45 9.25 1.64
N ALA A 260 -10.70 9.66 1.39
CA ALA A 260 -11.86 8.78 1.43
C ALA A 260 -12.80 9.07 0.24
N PRO A 261 -13.57 8.08 -0.24
CA PRO A 261 -14.63 8.32 -1.20
C PRO A 261 -15.61 9.38 -0.70
N GLY A 262 -16.05 10.26 -1.61
CA GLY A 262 -16.93 11.40 -1.30
C GLY A 262 -16.19 12.62 -0.76
N GLN A 263 -14.92 12.52 -0.40
CA GLN A 263 -14.10 13.68 0.00
C GLN A 263 -13.84 14.58 -1.21
N THR A 264 -13.94 15.88 -1.01
CA THR A 264 -13.49 16.88 -1.99
C THR A 264 -12.08 17.31 -1.65
N ILE A 265 -11.18 17.22 -2.63
CA ILE A 265 -9.77 17.60 -2.54
C ILE A 265 -9.47 18.76 -3.50
N GLU A 266 -8.44 19.54 -3.19
CA GLU A 266 -7.93 20.59 -4.06
C GLU A 266 -6.63 20.13 -4.74
N MET A 267 -6.66 20.02 -6.05
CA MET A 267 -5.48 19.66 -6.85
C MET A 267 -4.89 20.93 -7.48
N THR A 268 -3.61 21.19 -7.20
CA THR A 268 -2.85 22.21 -7.93
C THR A 268 -2.19 21.55 -9.12
N VAL A 269 -2.48 22.05 -10.30
CA VAL A 269 -1.95 21.52 -11.56
C VAL A 269 -1.24 22.62 -12.37
N LEU A 270 -0.21 22.21 -13.11
CA LEU A 270 0.36 23.06 -14.18
C LEU A 270 -0.32 22.71 -15.50
N ARG A 271 -1.01 23.70 -16.08
CA ARG A 271 -1.67 23.63 -17.38
C ARG A 271 -1.08 24.68 -18.31
N ASN A 272 -0.38 24.25 -19.36
CA ASN A 272 0.33 25.15 -20.29
C ASN A 272 1.31 26.12 -19.60
N GLY A 273 1.91 25.69 -18.48
CA GLY A 273 2.86 26.50 -17.70
C GLY A 273 2.22 27.44 -16.65
N GLU A 274 0.89 27.46 -16.55
CA GLU A 274 0.15 28.23 -15.54
C GLU A 274 -0.35 27.32 -14.44
N GLU A 275 -0.26 27.77 -13.18
CA GLU A 275 -0.83 27.07 -12.03
C GLU A 275 -2.33 27.30 -11.94
N LEU A 276 -3.07 26.22 -11.77
CA LEU A 276 -4.52 26.21 -11.58
C LEU A 276 -4.88 25.32 -10.40
N THR A 277 -5.84 25.74 -9.60
CA THR A 277 -6.46 24.90 -8.57
C THR A 277 -7.75 24.32 -9.11
N VAL A 278 -7.89 23.00 -9.01
CA VAL A 278 -9.06 22.24 -9.44
C VAL A 278 -9.62 21.50 -8.24
N SER A 279 -10.88 21.77 -7.90
CA SER A 279 -11.61 21.06 -6.84
C SER A 279 -12.22 19.79 -7.43
N LEU A 280 -11.95 18.63 -6.81
CA LEU A 280 -12.37 17.32 -7.27
C LEU A 280 -12.97 16.52 -6.11
N THR A 281 -14.19 16.00 -6.29
CA THR A 281 -14.82 15.09 -5.33
C THR A 281 -14.50 13.64 -5.71
N LEU A 282 -13.84 12.92 -4.82
CA LEU A 282 -13.40 11.55 -5.04
C LEU A 282 -14.59 10.58 -5.11
N GLY A 283 -14.57 9.66 -6.04
CA GLY A 283 -15.52 8.56 -6.13
C GLY A 283 -15.04 7.31 -5.41
N GLU A 284 -15.82 6.25 -5.48
CA GLU A 284 -15.43 4.90 -5.09
C GLU A 284 -14.74 4.18 -6.27
N ARG A 285 -13.66 3.46 -5.98
CA ARG A 285 -12.99 2.63 -6.98
C ARG A 285 -13.90 1.46 -7.40
N PRO A 286 -14.15 1.29 -8.71
CA PRO A 286 -15.03 0.23 -9.23
C PRO A 286 -14.48 -1.21 -9.04
#